data_6c25c23471e9017f7c4028fc05d3b990
#
_entry.id   6c25c23471e9017f7c4028fc05d3b990
#
_cell.length_a   1.000
_cell.length_b   1.000
_cell.length_c   1.000
_cell.angle_alpha   90.00
_cell.angle_beta   90.00
_cell.angle_gamma   90.00
#
_symmetry.space_group_name_H-M   'P 1'
#
loop_
_entity.id
_entity.type
_entity.pdbx_description
1 polymer ?
#
loop_
_entity_poly.entity_id
_entity_poly.type
_entity_poly.pdbx_seq_one_letter_code
_entity_poly.pdbx_strand_id
1 'polypeptide(L)'
;MLVVGGGATGAGVARDAAMRGFSTVLVERGPLGSGTTGRFHGQLHSGARYVVRDPASARECVRESATLRRIAPACVEDTGGVFVLLPGDDPGYPGRFLPACRAAGVAVGELDPAGILGQEPALTRDVARAFAVPDGTLDSVRLVRACAASATASGGRILTGQPVTALRRAAGRVVGATLGDGTSVEAEVVVNAAGAWASRVAAMAGCRVPARLSKGVMVAVVGRTVHAVVSRCRLPADGDILVPLGGSTVMGTTDAPVTDPDDAVADDAAVGAMLRAGDELVPGFSSAGPVRTWAAVRPLIGDPASVSGGRQASRSHRVIDHGEHDGVPGLITITGGKATTFRLMAEEAVDAVCTALGSPRPCRTALEELPA
;
A
#
# COMPACT_ATOMS: atom_id res chain seq x y z
N MET A 1 10.57 -14.31 17.29
CA MET A 1 9.42 -13.61 16.71
C MET A 1 9.03 -14.28 15.41
N LEU A 2 7.73 -14.45 15.16
CA LEU A 2 7.17 -14.98 13.91
C LEU A 2 6.39 -13.87 13.20
N VAL A 3 6.64 -13.65 11.91
CA VAL A 3 5.88 -12.72 11.06
C VAL A 3 5.05 -13.52 10.07
N VAL A 4 3.73 -13.28 10.04
CA VAL A 4 2.79 -13.95 9.13
C VAL A 4 2.41 -13.01 8.00
N GLY A 5 2.81 -13.36 6.78
CA GLY A 5 2.55 -12.61 5.55
C GLY A 5 3.81 -11.96 4.96
N GLY A 6 4.07 -12.23 3.69
CA GLY A 6 5.24 -11.75 2.91
C GLY A 6 4.91 -10.60 1.96
N GLY A 7 3.93 -9.75 2.28
CA GLY A 7 3.70 -8.48 1.60
C GLY A 7 4.67 -7.39 2.07
N ALA A 8 4.51 -6.15 1.58
CA ALA A 8 5.38 -5.03 1.93
C ALA A 8 5.49 -4.83 3.45
N THR A 9 4.35 -4.84 4.16
CA THR A 9 4.32 -4.67 5.62
C THR A 9 5.08 -5.79 6.32
N GLY A 10 4.79 -7.07 6.01
CA GLY A 10 5.46 -8.18 6.69
C GLY A 10 6.94 -8.29 6.38
N ALA A 11 7.35 -8.04 5.14
CA ALA A 11 8.78 -7.97 4.79
C ALA A 11 9.49 -6.80 5.50
N GLY A 12 8.81 -5.65 5.62
CA GLY A 12 9.29 -4.52 6.42
C GLY A 12 9.43 -4.86 7.89
N VAL A 13 8.43 -5.54 8.50
CA VAL A 13 8.47 -6.02 9.90
C VAL A 13 9.62 -7.00 10.10
N ALA A 14 9.78 -7.97 9.18
CA ALA A 14 10.87 -8.95 9.28
C ALA A 14 12.25 -8.27 9.18
N ARG A 15 12.40 -7.27 8.29
CA ARG A 15 13.61 -6.46 8.17
C ARG A 15 13.90 -5.72 9.48
N ASP A 16 12.94 -4.94 9.96
CA ASP A 16 13.12 -4.12 11.15
C ASP A 16 13.42 -4.97 12.39
N ALA A 17 12.67 -6.04 12.59
CA ALA A 17 12.88 -6.93 13.71
C ALA A 17 14.27 -7.61 13.67
N ALA A 18 14.70 -8.12 12.51
CA ALA A 18 16.03 -8.73 12.37
C ALA A 18 17.15 -7.69 12.59
N MET A 19 17.01 -6.48 12.05
CA MET A 19 17.97 -5.37 12.26
C MET A 19 18.02 -4.92 13.72
N ARG A 20 16.93 -5.05 14.47
CA ARG A 20 16.91 -4.81 15.94
C ARG A 20 17.45 -6.01 16.72
N GLY A 21 17.88 -7.10 16.05
CA GLY A 21 18.50 -8.29 16.67
C GLY A 21 17.50 -9.25 17.28
N PHE A 22 16.23 -9.25 16.84
CA PHE A 22 15.29 -10.32 17.18
C PHE A 22 15.52 -11.55 16.30
N SER A 23 15.52 -12.75 16.89
CA SER A 23 15.41 -14.00 16.13
C SER A 23 14.06 -14.00 15.39
N THR A 24 14.09 -13.85 14.07
CA THR A 24 12.91 -13.57 13.25
C THR A 24 12.72 -14.62 12.16
N VAL A 25 11.48 -15.14 12.06
CA VAL A 25 11.04 -15.98 10.94
C VAL A 25 9.82 -15.31 10.29
N LEU A 26 9.87 -15.11 8.98
CA LEU A 26 8.71 -14.71 8.19
C LEU A 26 8.18 -15.93 7.46
N VAL A 27 6.86 -16.15 7.51
CA VAL A 27 6.15 -17.17 6.75
C VAL A 27 5.17 -16.54 5.77
N GLU A 28 5.17 -17.01 4.52
CA GLU A 28 4.29 -16.56 3.45
C GLU A 28 3.72 -17.79 2.71
N ARG A 29 2.41 -17.79 2.47
CA ARG A 29 1.70 -18.91 1.81
C ARG A 29 2.07 -19.08 0.33
N GLY A 30 2.45 -17.99 -0.34
CA GLY A 30 2.81 -17.98 -1.75
C GLY A 30 4.15 -17.30 -2.01
N PRO A 31 4.38 -16.79 -3.21
CA PRO A 31 5.52 -15.92 -3.48
C PRO A 31 5.46 -14.61 -2.69
N LEU A 32 6.62 -14.04 -2.36
CA LEU A 32 6.70 -12.72 -1.73
C LEU A 32 5.99 -11.66 -2.59
N GLY A 33 5.19 -10.82 -1.94
CA GLY A 33 4.45 -9.74 -2.60
C GLY A 33 3.24 -10.18 -3.44
N SER A 34 2.85 -11.46 -3.43
CA SER A 34 1.77 -12.00 -4.27
C SER A 34 0.35 -11.49 -3.90
N GLY A 35 0.17 -10.91 -2.72
CA GLY A 35 -1.09 -10.30 -2.27
C GLY A 35 -1.32 -8.91 -2.85
N THR A 36 -1.95 -8.04 -2.07
CA THR A 36 -2.27 -6.64 -2.45
C THR A 36 -1.03 -5.86 -2.90
N THR A 37 0.13 -6.15 -2.31
CA THR A 37 1.40 -5.48 -2.58
C THR A 37 1.81 -5.56 -4.05
N GLY A 38 1.77 -6.72 -4.68
CA GLY A 38 2.14 -6.88 -6.09
C GLY A 38 1.00 -6.61 -7.06
N ARG A 39 -0.13 -6.14 -6.57
CA ARG A 39 -1.36 -5.93 -7.36
C ARG A 39 -1.89 -4.50 -7.30
N PHE A 40 -1.16 -3.54 -6.75
CA PHE A 40 -1.56 -2.13 -6.81
C PHE A 40 -1.07 -1.47 -8.11
N HIS A 41 -1.46 -0.23 -8.37
CA HIS A 41 -1.14 0.49 -9.61
C HIS A 41 0.30 1.00 -9.72
N GLY A 42 1.12 0.86 -8.69
CA GLY A 42 2.55 1.22 -8.72
C GLY A 42 2.89 2.64 -8.26
N GLN A 43 1.94 3.47 -7.85
CA GLN A 43 2.23 4.85 -7.44
C GLN A 43 2.95 4.93 -6.08
N LEU A 44 4.05 5.69 -6.03
CA LEU A 44 4.64 6.22 -4.82
C LEU A 44 4.01 7.58 -4.53
N HIS A 45 3.18 7.64 -3.49
CA HIS A 45 2.42 8.84 -3.17
C HIS A 45 3.25 9.92 -2.48
N SER A 46 3.27 11.14 -3.01
CA SER A 46 3.78 12.34 -2.32
C SER A 46 2.91 12.80 -1.14
N GLY A 47 1.68 12.30 -1.07
CA GLY A 47 0.66 12.74 -0.13
C GLY A 47 -0.43 13.62 -0.75
N ALA A 48 -0.18 14.22 -1.91
CA ALA A 48 -1.11 15.16 -2.56
C ALA A 48 -2.55 14.65 -2.66
N ARG A 49 -2.74 13.38 -2.99
CA ARG A 49 -4.08 12.77 -3.11
C ARG A 49 -4.90 12.81 -1.81
N TYR A 50 -4.25 12.93 -0.66
CA TYR A 50 -4.89 12.81 0.65
C TYR A 50 -5.08 14.15 1.38
N VAL A 51 -4.44 15.23 0.92
CA VAL A 51 -4.31 16.50 1.66
C VAL A 51 -5.63 17.11 2.11
N VAL A 52 -6.71 16.96 1.32
CA VAL A 52 -8.03 17.56 1.63
C VAL A 52 -8.84 16.68 2.58
N ARG A 53 -8.78 15.36 2.45
CA ARG A 53 -9.63 14.42 3.22
C ARG A 53 -8.93 13.77 4.41
N ASP A 54 -7.64 13.50 4.28
CA ASP A 54 -6.85 12.76 5.28
C ASP A 54 -5.46 13.39 5.41
N PRO A 55 -5.37 14.62 6.01
CA PRO A 55 -4.11 15.34 6.13
C PRO A 55 -3.05 14.59 6.95
N ALA A 56 -3.45 13.70 7.85
CA ALA A 56 -2.52 12.86 8.61
C ALA A 56 -1.81 11.87 7.68
N SER A 57 -2.57 11.11 6.88
CA SER A 57 -2.02 10.22 5.85
C SER A 57 -1.19 10.96 4.79
N ALA A 58 -1.53 12.22 4.47
CA ALA A 58 -0.73 13.04 3.57
C ALA A 58 0.67 13.30 4.14
N ARG A 59 0.77 13.74 5.40
CA ARG A 59 2.04 13.99 6.08
C ARG A 59 2.90 12.74 6.24
N GLU A 60 2.28 11.59 6.51
CA GLU A 60 2.99 10.30 6.50
C GLU A 60 3.61 10.00 5.13
N CYS A 61 2.83 10.18 4.04
CA CYS A 61 3.34 9.97 2.69
C CYS A 61 4.49 10.92 2.33
N VAL A 62 4.44 12.18 2.72
CA VAL A 62 5.55 13.14 2.51
C VAL A 62 6.85 12.58 3.09
N ARG A 63 6.82 12.17 4.37
CA ARG A 63 8.00 11.65 5.07
C ARG A 63 8.48 10.33 4.49
N GLU A 64 7.58 9.38 4.33
CA GLU A 64 7.94 8.02 3.89
C GLU A 64 8.32 7.96 2.41
N SER A 65 7.70 8.77 1.54
CA SER A 65 8.10 8.89 0.13
C SER A 65 9.54 9.42 0.00
N ALA A 66 9.92 10.44 0.77
CA ALA A 66 11.28 10.94 0.82
C ALA A 66 12.26 9.88 1.38
N THR A 67 11.84 9.15 2.42
CA THR A 67 12.62 8.07 3.00
C THR A 67 12.88 6.95 1.99
N LEU A 68 11.83 6.49 1.28
CA LEU A 68 11.94 5.42 0.29
C LEU A 68 12.87 5.77 -0.88
N ARG A 69 12.85 7.01 -1.36
CA ARG A 69 13.79 7.47 -2.39
C ARG A 69 15.24 7.35 -1.94
N ARG A 70 15.50 7.56 -0.65
CA ARG A 70 16.85 7.45 -0.08
C ARG A 70 17.26 6.01 0.20
N ILE A 71 16.36 5.21 0.80
CA ILE A 71 16.73 3.84 1.25
C ILE A 71 16.46 2.75 0.21
N ALA A 72 15.68 3.03 -0.82
CA ALA A 72 15.27 2.07 -1.84
C ALA A 72 15.33 2.67 -3.26
N PRO A 73 16.42 3.37 -3.65
CA PRO A 73 16.50 4.06 -4.94
C PRO A 73 16.31 3.11 -6.13
N ALA A 74 16.77 1.87 -6.02
CA ALA A 74 16.60 0.85 -7.04
C ALA A 74 15.14 0.39 -7.25
N CYS A 75 14.24 0.71 -6.31
CA CYS A 75 12.82 0.35 -6.37
C CYS A 75 11.91 1.52 -6.76
N VAL A 76 12.44 2.74 -6.82
CA VAL A 76 11.70 3.97 -7.07
C VAL A 76 12.12 4.57 -8.41
N GLU A 77 11.16 5.02 -9.21
CA GLU A 77 11.40 5.87 -10.37
C GLU A 77 10.78 7.26 -10.09
N ASP A 78 11.58 8.31 -10.16
CA ASP A 78 11.17 9.68 -9.91
C ASP A 78 10.50 10.29 -11.15
N THR A 79 9.32 9.76 -11.48
CA THR A 79 8.53 10.22 -12.63
C THR A 79 7.93 11.60 -12.44
N GLY A 80 7.88 12.10 -11.20
CA GLY A 80 7.03 13.20 -10.86
C GLY A 80 5.54 12.83 -10.91
N GLY A 81 4.70 13.84 -10.69
CA GLY A 81 3.26 13.71 -10.81
C GLY A 81 2.60 15.03 -11.19
N VAL A 82 1.46 14.96 -11.85
CA VAL A 82 0.64 16.10 -12.21
C VAL A 82 -0.81 15.87 -11.84
N PHE A 83 -1.42 16.84 -11.17
CA PHE A 83 -2.85 16.90 -10.93
C PHE A 83 -3.48 17.79 -11.98
N VAL A 84 -4.40 17.26 -12.78
CA VAL A 84 -5.07 17.99 -13.86
C VAL A 84 -6.54 18.23 -13.53
N LEU A 85 -6.99 19.47 -13.70
CA LEU A 85 -8.40 19.86 -13.64
C LEU A 85 -8.97 19.80 -15.04
N LEU A 86 -10.03 19.01 -15.25
CA LEU A 86 -10.73 18.91 -16.53
C LEU A 86 -12.12 19.56 -16.46
N PRO A 87 -12.73 19.87 -17.60
CA PRO A 87 -14.12 20.28 -17.65
C PRO A 87 -15.02 19.24 -16.95
N GLY A 88 -15.95 19.74 -16.12
CA GLY A 88 -16.82 18.87 -15.30
C GLY A 88 -16.26 18.53 -13.91
N ASP A 89 -14.99 18.80 -13.62
CA ASP A 89 -14.48 18.75 -12.24
C ASP A 89 -14.90 20.03 -11.48
N ASP A 90 -14.89 19.96 -10.14
CA ASP A 90 -15.18 21.13 -9.28
C ASP A 90 -14.10 22.21 -9.46
N PRO A 91 -14.43 23.38 -10.09
CA PRO A 91 -13.47 24.44 -10.31
C PRO A 91 -12.97 25.09 -9.01
N GLY A 92 -13.66 24.90 -7.90
CA GLY A 92 -13.28 25.37 -6.57
C GLY A 92 -12.30 24.43 -5.86
N TYR A 93 -12.10 23.19 -6.36
CA TYR A 93 -11.24 22.21 -5.69
C TYR A 93 -9.78 22.67 -5.56
N PRO A 94 -9.14 23.31 -6.55
CA PRO A 94 -7.78 23.83 -6.41
C PRO A 94 -7.62 24.84 -5.25
N GLY A 95 -8.66 25.62 -4.95
CA GLY A 95 -8.68 26.53 -3.81
C GLY A 95 -8.59 25.85 -2.45
N ARG A 96 -9.02 24.58 -2.35
CA ARG A 96 -8.86 23.71 -1.16
C ARG A 96 -7.56 22.90 -1.22
N PHE A 97 -7.22 22.41 -2.40
CA PHE A 97 -6.08 21.52 -2.64
C PHE A 97 -4.73 22.21 -2.38
N LEU A 98 -4.50 23.39 -2.95
CA LEU A 98 -3.21 24.08 -2.86
C LEU A 98 -2.85 24.46 -1.41
N PRO A 99 -3.74 25.10 -0.61
CA PRO A 99 -3.44 25.38 0.79
C PRO A 99 -3.23 24.10 1.61
N ALA A 100 -4.02 23.04 1.33
CA ALA A 100 -3.89 21.75 2.02
C ALA A 100 -2.56 21.04 1.70
N CYS A 101 -2.06 21.12 0.46
CA CYS A 101 -0.72 20.65 0.09
C CYS A 101 0.36 21.35 0.92
N ARG A 102 0.33 22.67 0.98
CA ARG A 102 1.29 23.48 1.76
C ARG A 102 1.24 23.11 3.24
N ALA A 103 0.05 23.00 3.82
CA ALA A 103 -0.15 22.64 5.23
C ALA A 103 0.32 21.21 5.57
N ALA A 104 0.31 20.29 4.60
CA ALA A 104 0.80 18.93 4.75
C ALA A 104 2.31 18.78 4.43
N GLY A 105 2.95 19.84 3.91
CA GLY A 105 4.35 19.80 3.47
C GLY A 105 4.56 19.15 2.10
N VAL A 106 3.49 19.03 1.29
CA VAL A 106 3.59 18.56 -0.10
C VAL A 106 4.06 19.71 -0.96
N ALA A 107 5.20 19.55 -1.63
CA ALA A 107 5.65 20.51 -2.65
C ALA A 107 4.63 20.49 -3.81
N VAL A 108 4.10 21.66 -4.14
CA VAL A 108 3.11 21.81 -5.21
C VAL A 108 3.37 23.11 -5.97
N GLY A 109 3.36 23.04 -7.30
CA GLY A 109 3.51 24.18 -8.20
C GLY A 109 2.45 24.15 -9.29
N GLU A 110 1.85 25.29 -9.62
CA GLU A 110 0.95 25.39 -10.78
C GLU A 110 1.77 25.43 -12.07
N LEU A 111 1.33 24.66 -13.04
CA LEU A 111 1.94 24.56 -14.37
C LEU A 111 1.05 25.26 -15.39
N ASP A 112 1.69 25.84 -16.41
CA ASP A 112 0.98 26.29 -17.60
C ASP A 112 0.38 25.09 -18.35
N PRO A 113 -0.92 25.09 -18.69
CA PRO A 113 -1.54 23.99 -19.45
C PRO A 113 -0.85 23.68 -20.78
N ALA A 114 -0.36 24.67 -21.51
CA ALA A 114 0.37 24.42 -22.75
C ALA A 114 1.73 23.76 -22.48
N GLY A 115 2.40 24.14 -21.40
CA GLY A 115 3.67 23.53 -20.98
C GLY A 115 3.52 22.06 -20.58
N ILE A 116 2.45 21.70 -19.85
CA ILE A 116 2.21 20.30 -19.50
C ILE A 116 1.86 19.44 -20.73
N LEU A 117 1.12 19.97 -21.69
CA LEU A 117 0.83 19.26 -22.94
C LEU A 117 2.10 19.05 -23.80
N GLY A 118 3.11 19.90 -23.65
CA GLY A 118 4.42 19.67 -24.25
C GLY A 118 5.21 18.52 -23.59
N GLN A 119 5.05 18.33 -22.30
CA GLN A 119 5.69 17.25 -21.53
C GLN A 119 4.91 15.92 -21.61
N GLU A 120 3.58 16.01 -21.65
CA GLU A 120 2.64 14.89 -21.69
C GLU A 120 1.74 15.01 -22.93
N PRO A 121 2.28 14.76 -24.14
CA PRO A 121 1.57 15.07 -25.40
C PRO A 121 0.32 14.20 -25.63
N ALA A 122 0.20 13.06 -24.93
CA ALA A 122 -0.96 12.19 -25.02
C ALA A 122 -2.15 12.66 -24.15
N LEU A 123 -1.95 13.61 -23.23
CA LEU A 123 -3.05 14.15 -22.44
C LEU A 123 -4.09 14.85 -23.29
N THR A 124 -5.34 14.81 -22.83
CA THR A 124 -6.43 15.61 -23.43
C THR A 124 -6.06 17.09 -23.46
N ARG A 125 -6.43 17.77 -24.53
CA ARG A 125 -6.22 19.23 -24.69
C ARG A 125 -7.15 20.06 -23.81
N ASP A 126 -8.13 19.42 -23.15
CA ASP A 126 -9.13 20.05 -22.28
C ASP A 126 -8.60 20.33 -20.86
N VAL A 127 -7.29 20.24 -20.62
CA VAL A 127 -6.70 20.56 -19.32
C VAL A 127 -6.89 22.04 -19.02
N ALA A 128 -7.77 22.33 -18.06
CA ALA A 128 -8.06 23.71 -17.64
C ALA A 128 -6.97 24.27 -16.70
N ARG A 129 -6.46 23.43 -15.76
CA ARG A 129 -5.37 23.77 -14.84
C ARG A 129 -4.53 22.52 -14.55
N ALA A 130 -3.26 22.69 -14.23
CA ALA A 130 -2.35 21.61 -13.87
C ALA A 130 -1.46 22.00 -12.70
N PHE A 131 -1.12 21.00 -11.84
CA PHE A 131 -0.33 21.19 -10.63
C PHE A 131 0.71 20.09 -10.53
N ALA A 132 1.99 20.45 -10.53
CA ALA A 132 3.09 19.52 -10.29
C ALA A 132 3.17 19.12 -8.82
N VAL A 133 3.44 17.84 -8.56
CA VAL A 133 3.68 17.28 -7.23
C VAL A 133 4.80 16.22 -7.32
N PRO A 134 5.52 15.92 -6.21
CA PRO A 134 6.60 14.93 -6.23
C PRO A 134 6.10 13.48 -6.05
N ASP A 135 5.10 13.06 -6.82
CA ASP A 135 4.73 11.65 -6.92
C ASP A 135 5.86 10.86 -7.63
N GLY A 136 5.75 9.57 -7.72
CA GLY A 136 6.66 8.70 -8.43
C GLY A 136 6.05 7.31 -8.60
N THR A 137 6.85 6.37 -9.09
CA THR A 137 6.44 4.96 -9.16
C THR A 137 7.31 4.08 -8.26
N LEU A 138 6.75 2.94 -7.87
CA LEU A 138 7.35 2.00 -6.94
C LEU A 138 7.22 0.57 -7.47
N ASP A 139 8.35 -0.08 -7.73
CA ASP A 139 8.40 -1.53 -7.92
C ASP A 139 8.29 -2.22 -6.54
N SER A 140 7.06 -2.54 -6.17
CA SER A 140 6.79 -3.12 -4.86
C SER A 140 7.28 -4.56 -4.72
N VAL A 141 7.37 -5.32 -5.80
CA VAL A 141 7.87 -6.70 -5.77
C VAL A 141 9.38 -6.69 -5.52
N ARG A 142 10.11 -5.83 -6.23
CA ARG A 142 11.54 -5.60 -5.97
C ARG A 142 11.76 -5.11 -4.54
N LEU A 143 10.96 -4.15 -4.08
CA LEU A 143 11.03 -3.64 -2.71
C LEU A 143 10.87 -4.73 -1.65
N VAL A 144 9.87 -5.60 -1.80
CA VAL A 144 9.63 -6.71 -0.85
C VAL A 144 10.79 -7.68 -0.85
N ARG A 145 11.35 -8.01 -2.02
CA ARG A 145 12.52 -8.89 -2.14
C ARG A 145 13.75 -8.26 -1.48
N ALA A 146 13.99 -6.97 -1.69
CA ALA A 146 15.07 -6.24 -1.05
C ALA A 146 14.93 -6.20 0.49
N CYS A 147 13.71 -6.00 1.01
CA CYS A 147 13.43 -6.09 2.44
C CYS A 147 13.70 -7.50 2.99
N ALA A 148 13.26 -8.55 2.29
CA ALA A 148 13.51 -9.94 2.68
C ALA A 148 15.00 -10.29 2.66
N ALA A 149 15.74 -9.83 1.64
CA ALA A 149 17.21 -9.99 1.57
C ALA A 149 17.91 -9.28 2.73
N SER A 150 17.52 -8.04 3.05
CA SER A 150 18.04 -7.28 4.20
C SER A 150 17.73 -7.98 5.54
N ALA A 151 16.50 -8.54 5.70
CA ALA A 151 16.15 -9.33 6.88
C ALA A 151 17.05 -10.56 7.00
N THR A 152 17.29 -11.27 5.89
CA THR A 152 18.15 -12.47 5.87
C THR A 152 19.60 -12.11 6.19
N ALA A 153 20.13 -11.03 5.64
CA ALA A 153 21.46 -10.53 5.95
C ALA A 153 21.64 -10.17 7.45
N SER A 154 20.51 -9.80 8.10
CA SER A 154 20.47 -9.53 9.56
C SER A 154 20.12 -10.76 10.40
N GLY A 155 20.16 -11.99 9.84
CA GLY A 155 19.94 -13.25 10.55
C GLY A 155 18.47 -13.72 10.58
N GLY A 156 17.56 -13.04 9.90
CA GLY A 156 16.16 -13.46 9.73
C GLY A 156 16.03 -14.63 8.75
N ARG A 157 14.95 -15.42 8.88
CA ARG A 157 14.61 -16.52 7.98
C ARG A 157 13.31 -16.23 7.24
N ILE A 158 13.27 -16.51 5.96
CA ILE A 158 12.11 -16.29 5.09
C ILE A 158 11.65 -17.67 4.56
N LEU A 159 10.41 -18.03 4.86
CA LEU A 159 9.78 -19.29 4.42
C LEU A 159 8.59 -18.96 3.50
N THR A 160 8.73 -19.23 2.22
CA THR A 160 7.65 -19.08 1.22
C THR A 160 7.00 -20.41 0.91
N GLY A 161 5.77 -20.39 0.36
CA GLY A 161 5.01 -21.61 0.10
C GLY A 161 4.48 -22.29 1.37
N GLN A 162 4.47 -21.57 2.51
CA GLN A 162 4.10 -22.09 3.82
C GLN A 162 2.92 -21.30 4.40
N PRO A 163 1.68 -21.72 4.16
CA PRO A 163 0.52 -21.11 4.81
C PRO A 163 0.51 -21.42 6.31
N VAL A 164 0.13 -20.42 7.11
CA VAL A 164 -0.25 -20.66 8.51
C VAL A 164 -1.65 -21.27 8.52
N THR A 165 -1.78 -22.43 9.15
CA THR A 165 -3.04 -23.18 9.28
C THR A 165 -3.69 -23.04 10.64
N ALA A 166 -2.89 -22.76 11.69
CA ALA A 166 -3.37 -22.50 13.04
C ALA A 166 -2.40 -21.59 13.81
N LEU A 167 -2.91 -20.78 14.72
CA LEU A 167 -2.12 -20.15 15.76
C LEU A 167 -2.11 -21.04 17.00
N ARG A 168 -0.92 -21.35 17.51
CA ARG A 168 -0.72 -22.18 18.68
C ARG A 168 -0.91 -21.37 19.95
N ARG A 169 -1.69 -21.89 20.90
CA ARG A 169 -1.94 -21.23 22.19
C ARG A 169 -1.49 -22.11 23.34
N ALA A 170 -0.92 -21.51 24.37
CA ALA A 170 -0.60 -22.14 25.64
C ALA A 170 -0.85 -21.13 26.76
N ALA A 171 -1.47 -21.56 27.84
CA ALA A 171 -1.80 -20.72 29.01
C ALA A 171 -2.47 -19.38 28.63
N GLY A 172 -3.40 -19.40 27.66
CA GLY A 172 -4.15 -18.21 27.24
C GLY A 172 -3.45 -17.31 26.22
N ARG A 173 -2.15 -17.48 25.96
CA ARG A 173 -1.36 -16.67 25.04
C ARG A 173 -1.07 -17.38 23.70
N VAL A 174 -0.80 -16.64 22.65
CA VAL A 174 -0.24 -17.17 21.40
C VAL A 174 1.26 -17.43 21.61
N VAL A 175 1.71 -18.65 21.23
CA VAL A 175 3.09 -19.11 21.42
C VAL A 175 3.73 -19.57 20.10
N GLY A 176 3.11 -19.30 18.97
CA GLY A 176 3.60 -19.67 17.66
C GLY A 176 2.50 -20.02 16.67
N ALA A 177 2.86 -20.74 15.60
CA ALA A 177 1.93 -21.17 14.56
C ALA A 177 2.26 -22.57 14.06
N THR A 178 1.24 -23.25 13.47
CA THR A 178 1.40 -24.46 12.67
C THR A 178 1.32 -24.09 11.20
N LEU A 179 2.24 -24.62 10.40
CA LEU A 179 2.33 -24.39 8.96
C LEU A 179 1.59 -25.47 8.17
N GLY A 180 1.43 -25.27 6.87
CA GLY A 180 0.69 -26.16 5.99
C GLY A 180 1.28 -27.57 5.85
N ASP A 181 2.59 -27.72 6.04
CA ASP A 181 3.29 -29.00 6.06
C ASP A 181 3.27 -29.71 7.44
N GLY A 182 2.56 -29.13 8.41
CA GLY A 182 2.48 -29.64 9.79
C GLY A 182 3.63 -29.15 10.70
N THR A 183 4.62 -28.43 10.17
CA THR A 183 5.71 -27.85 10.96
C THR A 183 5.17 -26.86 11.98
N SER A 184 5.65 -26.93 13.21
CA SER A 184 5.36 -25.94 14.25
C SER A 184 6.51 -24.95 14.39
N VAL A 185 6.19 -23.66 14.36
CA VAL A 185 7.13 -22.56 14.63
C VAL A 185 6.76 -21.96 15.98
N GLU A 186 7.68 -22.01 16.93
CA GLU A 186 7.52 -21.37 18.23
C GLU A 186 7.96 -19.91 18.20
N ALA A 187 7.25 -19.05 18.88
CA ALA A 187 7.57 -17.63 18.98
C ALA A 187 6.97 -17.00 20.24
N GLU A 188 7.72 -16.14 20.89
CA GLU A 188 7.21 -15.33 22.02
C GLU A 188 6.15 -14.34 21.58
N VAL A 189 6.27 -13.80 20.34
CA VAL A 189 5.30 -12.90 19.71
C VAL A 189 5.13 -13.30 18.24
N VAL A 190 3.88 -13.36 17.81
CA VAL A 190 3.46 -13.50 16.41
C VAL A 190 2.96 -12.15 15.91
N VAL A 191 3.55 -11.63 14.84
CA VAL A 191 3.07 -10.43 14.15
C VAL A 191 2.26 -10.85 12.93
N ASN A 192 0.96 -10.59 12.98
CA ASN A 192 0.05 -10.81 11.87
C ASN A 192 0.10 -9.61 10.92
N ALA A 193 0.83 -9.76 9.81
CA ALA A 193 0.97 -8.81 8.72
C ALA A 193 0.34 -9.34 7.41
N ALA A 194 -0.72 -10.16 7.55
CA ALA A 194 -1.37 -10.88 6.44
C ALA A 194 -2.28 -9.98 5.56
N GLY A 195 -2.21 -8.64 5.69
CA GLY A 195 -2.91 -7.69 4.83
C GLY A 195 -4.43 -7.92 4.80
N ALA A 196 -5.00 -8.16 3.63
CA ALA A 196 -6.45 -8.40 3.48
C ALA A 196 -6.93 -9.67 4.23
N TRP A 197 -6.04 -10.61 4.53
CA TRP A 197 -6.33 -11.85 5.27
C TRP A 197 -6.08 -11.72 6.79
N ALA A 198 -5.72 -10.54 7.29
CA ALA A 198 -5.36 -10.36 8.70
C ALA A 198 -6.49 -10.78 9.67
N SER A 199 -7.75 -10.52 9.31
CA SER A 199 -8.90 -10.96 10.12
C SER A 199 -9.01 -12.49 10.21
N ARG A 200 -8.70 -13.21 9.12
CA ARG A 200 -8.70 -14.69 9.12
C ARG A 200 -7.60 -15.27 10.03
N VAL A 201 -6.41 -14.67 9.99
CA VAL A 201 -5.29 -15.09 10.85
C VAL A 201 -5.60 -14.80 12.33
N ALA A 202 -6.10 -13.60 12.65
CA ALA A 202 -6.47 -13.23 14.02
C ALA A 202 -7.59 -14.14 14.58
N ALA A 203 -8.56 -14.51 13.75
CA ALA A 203 -9.65 -15.41 14.11
C ALA A 203 -9.17 -16.80 14.55
N MET A 204 -8.00 -17.30 14.08
CA MET A 204 -7.39 -18.54 14.55
C MET A 204 -7.04 -18.52 16.05
N ALA A 205 -6.88 -17.32 16.62
CA ALA A 205 -6.67 -17.11 18.06
C ALA A 205 -7.93 -16.62 18.78
N GLY A 206 -9.08 -16.51 18.10
CA GLY A 206 -10.32 -15.96 18.65
C GLY A 206 -10.33 -14.42 18.72
N CYS A 207 -9.38 -13.75 18.05
CA CYS A 207 -9.25 -12.30 18.06
C CYS A 207 -9.97 -11.64 16.88
N ARG A 208 -10.29 -10.36 17.02
CA ARG A 208 -10.97 -9.57 15.98
C ARG A 208 -10.09 -8.45 15.43
N VAL A 209 -10.16 -8.24 14.12
CA VAL A 209 -9.49 -7.12 13.43
C VAL A 209 -10.58 -6.24 12.79
N PRO A 210 -10.74 -4.97 13.19
CA PRO A 210 -11.72 -4.07 12.61
C PRO A 210 -11.21 -3.56 11.24
N ALA A 211 -11.31 -4.41 10.23
CA ALA A 211 -10.91 -4.12 8.87
C ALA A 211 -12.08 -4.31 7.90
N ARG A 212 -12.25 -3.35 6.99
CA ARG A 212 -13.14 -3.44 5.83
C ARG A 212 -12.32 -3.79 4.62
N LEU A 213 -12.87 -4.65 3.77
CA LEU A 213 -12.22 -5.01 2.52
C LEU A 213 -12.81 -4.22 1.35
N SER A 214 -11.91 -3.72 0.49
CA SER A 214 -12.29 -2.97 -0.71
C SER A 214 -11.50 -3.49 -1.90
N LYS A 215 -12.22 -3.96 -2.92
CA LYS A 215 -11.66 -4.37 -4.21
C LYS A 215 -11.42 -3.16 -5.10
N GLY A 216 -10.24 -3.09 -5.70
CA GLY A 216 -9.90 -2.12 -6.74
C GLY A 216 -9.42 -2.83 -7.99
N VAL A 217 -10.01 -2.47 -9.14
CA VAL A 217 -9.63 -2.98 -10.46
C VAL A 217 -8.67 -2.01 -11.13
N MET A 218 -7.64 -2.53 -11.76
CA MET A 218 -6.67 -1.81 -12.57
C MET A 218 -6.63 -2.38 -13.99
N VAL A 219 -6.33 -1.51 -14.94
CA VAL A 219 -6.15 -1.85 -16.36
C VAL A 219 -4.81 -1.28 -16.83
N ALA A 220 -3.99 -2.12 -17.46
CA ALA A 220 -2.78 -1.67 -18.12
C ALA A 220 -2.96 -1.75 -19.64
N VAL A 221 -2.51 -0.71 -20.35
CA VAL A 221 -2.40 -0.68 -21.82
C VAL A 221 -0.93 -0.73 -22.24
N VAL A 222 -0.68 -1.16 -23.46
CA VAL A 222 0.67 -1.15 -24.06
C VAL A 222 1.17 0.27 -24.21
N GLY A 223 2.46 0.45 -23.98
CA GLY A 223 3.14 1.72 -24.15
C GLY A 223 3.03 2.62 -22.92
N ARG A 224 4.06 3.41 -22.74
CA ARG A 224 4.12 4.45 -21.71
C ARG A 224 3.48 5.71 -22.28
N THR A 225 2.14 5.80 -22.23
CA THR A 225 1.38 6.93 -22.82
C THR A 225 1.53 8.20 -22.02
N VAL A 226 1.88 8.12 -20.74
CA VAL A 226 2.23 9.25 -19.88
C VAL A 226 3.62 9.03 -19.27
N HIS A 227 4.34 10.11 -18.97
CA HIS A 227 5.70 10.06 -18.42
C HIS A 227 5.69 10.27 -16.90
N ALA A 228 4.80 11.16 -16.41
CA ALA A 228 4.54 11.38 -15.00
C ALA A 228 3.29 10.63 -14.52
N VAL A 229 3.13 10.50 -13.20
CA VAL A 229 1.85 10.06 -12.61
C VAL A 229 0.81 11.15 -12.86
N VAL A 230 -0.27 10.86 -13.58
CA VAL A 230 -1.35 11.81 -13.85
C VAL A 230 -2.53 11.53 -12.93
N SER A 231 -2.99 12.53 -12.19
CA SER A 231 -4.13 12.44 -11.28
C SER A 231 -5.18 13.51 -11.57
N ARG A 232 -6.47 13.19 -11.42
CA ARG A 232 -7.54 14.20 -11.47
C ARG A 232 -7.47 15.12 -10.25
N CYS A 233 -7.54 16.42 -10.47
CA CYS A 233 -7.57 17.44 -9.41
C CYS A 233 -8.97 17.62 -8.85
N ARG A 234 -9.46 16.58 -8.16
CA ARG A 234 -10.80 16.52 -7.53
C ARG A 234 -10.77 15.66 -6.29
N LEU A 235 -11.88 15.59 -5.55
CA LEU A 235 -12.02 14.59 -4.49
C LEU A 235 -11.81 13.19 -5.06
N PRO A 236 -11.03 12.32 -4.36
CA PRO A 236 -10.72 10.98 -4.86
C PRO A 236 -11.95 10.19 -5.28
N ALA A 237 -11.97 9.78 -6.54
CA ALA A 237 -13.01 8.97 -7.18
C ALA A 237 -12.40 7.78 -7.94
N ASP A 238 -13.25 6.97 -8.56
CA ASP A 238 -12.82 5.86 -9.40
C ASP A 238 -12.18 6.38 -10.69
N GLY A 239 -11.15 5.69 -11.17
CA GLY A 239 -10.49 6.03 -12.43
C GLY A 239 -9.79 7.38 -12.43
N ASP A 240 -9.17 7.77 -11.34
CA ASP A 240 -8.54 9.09 -11.22
C ASP A 240 -7.07 9.14 -11.62
N ILE A 241 -6.40 7.98 -11.76
CA ILE A 241 -4.94 7.95 -11.77
C ILE A 241 -4.43 7.12 -12.94
N LEU A 242 -3.55 7.72 -13.75
CA LEU A 242 -2.68 7.03 -14.70
C LEU A 242 -1.27 6.95 -14.11
N VAL A 243 -0.67 5.77 -14.15
CA VAL A 243 0.69 5.52 -13.64
C VAL A 243 1.55 4.94 -14.75
N PRO A 244 2.67 5.59 -15.12
CA PRO A 244 3.65 5.01 -16.03
C PRO A 244 4.44 3.93 -15.28
N LEU A 245 4.19 2.66 -15.59
CA LEU A 245 4.82 1.53 -14.90
C LEU A 245 5.53 0.61 -15.90
N GLY A 246 6.86 0.65 -15.91
CA GLY A 246 7.65 -0.08 -16.90
C GLY A 246 7.30 0.35 -18.33
N GLY A 247 7.01 -0.61 -19.20
CA GLY A 247 6.60 -0.38 -20.60
C GLY A 247 5.09 -0.19 -20.81
N SER A 248 4.32 0.09 -19.76
CA SER A 248 2.86 0.18 -19.79
C SER A 248 2.36 1.43 -19.06
N THR A 249 1.14 1.83 -19.35
CA THR A 249 0.40 2.81 -18.56
C THR A 249 -0.75 2.11 -17.85
N VAL A 250 -0.81 2.28 -16.52
CA VAL A 250 -1.81 1.65 -15.65
C VAL A 250 -2.86 2.67 -15.26
N MET A 251 -4.12 2.40 -15.59
CA MET A 251 -5.27 3.15 -15.09
C MET A 251 -5.82 2.49 -13.84
N GLY A 252 -6.08 3.25 -12.82
CA GLY A 252 -6.65 2.72 -11.57
C GLY A 252 -7.16 3.80 -10.61
N THR A 253 -7.94 3.38 -9.72
CA THR A 253 -8.57 2.08 -9.45
C THR A 253 -10.05 2.28 -9.13
N THR A 254 -10.86 1.23 -9.23
CA THR A 254 -12.22 1.23 -8.66
C THR A 254 -12.19 1.08 -7.14
N ASP A 255 -13.36 1.20 -6.50
CA ASP A 255 -13.54 0.99 -5.07
C ASP A 255 -14.87 0.30 -4.80
N ALA A 256 -14.85 -1.03 -4.66
CA ALA A 256 -16.02 -1.85 -4.38
C ALA A 256 -15.86 -2.61 -3.06
N PRO A 257 -16.85 -2.57 -2.14
CA PRO A 257 -16.80 -3.37 -0.93
C PRO A 257 -16.85 -4.86 -1.26
N VAL A 258 -16.06 -5.65 -0.55
CA VAL A 258 -16.08 -7.12 -0.62
C VAL A 258 -15.97 -7.69 0.79
N THR A 259 -16.43 -8.92 0.96
CA THR A 259 -16.33 -9.64 2.24
C THR A 259 -15.24 -10.70 2.23
N ASP A 260 -14.85 -11.16 1.05
CA ASP A 260 -13.81 -12.16 0.87
C ASP A 260 -12.51 -11.52 0.36
N PRO A 261 -11.37 -11.68 1.07
CA PRO A 261 -10.09 -11.17 0.59
C PRO A 261 -9.58 -11.90 -0.67
N ASP A 262 -10.15 -13.05 -1.02
CA ASP A 262 -9.81 -13.79 -2.24
C ASP A 262 -10.67 -13.36 -3.45
N ASP A 263 -11.69 -12.50 -3.26
CA ASP A 263 -12.46 -11.87 -4.37
C ASP A 263 -11.63 -10.77 -5.05
N ALA A 264 -10.56 -11.17 -5.73
CA ALA A 264 -9.66 -10.30 -6.48
C ALA A 264 -9.82 -10.47 -8.01
N VAL A 265 -11.09 -10.54 -8.44
CA VAL A 265 -11.45 -10.68 -9.87
C VAL A 265 -11.75 -9.30 -10.45
N ALA A 266 -11.15 -8.99 -11.61
CA ALA A 266 -11.49 -7.83 -12.41
C ALA A 266 -12.69 -8.18 -13.31
N ASP A 267 -13.86 -7.64 -12.99
CA ASP A 267 -15.07 -7.82 -13.79
C ASP A 267 -15.10 -6.85 -14.97
N ASP A 268 -15.80 -7.25 -16.05
CA ASP A 268 -15.84 -6.49 -17.31
C ASP A 268 -16.42 -5.08 -17.15
N ALA A 269 -17.39 -4.89 -16.25
CA ALA A 269 -17.99 -3.59 -16.01
C ALA A 269 -16.97 -2.61 -15.39
N ALA A 270 -16.18 -3.09 -14.41
CA ALA A 270 -15.12 -2.32 -13.78
C ALA A 270 -13.97 -2.05 -14.76
N VAL A 271 -13.58 -3.03 -15.57
CA VAL A 271 -12.59 -2.88 -16.65
C VAL A 271 -13.05 -1.81 -17.64
N GLY A 272 -14.29 -1.89 -18.12
CA GLY A 272 -14.86 -0.91 -19.04
C GLY A 272 -14.92 0.50 -18.44
N ALA A 273 -15.23 0.62 -17.13
CA ALA A 273 -15.19 1.90 -16.43
C ALA A 273 -13.77 2.49 -16.37
N MET A 274 -12.75 1.67 -16.12
CA MET A 274 -11.35 2.13 -16.10
C MET A 274 -10.88 2.57 -17.49
N LEU A 275 -11.26 1.86 -18.55
CA LEU A 275 -10.93 2.24 -19.93
C LEU A 275 -11.55 3.59 -20.29
N ARG A 276 -12.84 3.79 -19.99
CA ARG A 276 -13.50 5.09 -20.23
C ARG A 276 -12.88 6.24 -19.43
N ALA A 277 -12.55 6.01 -18.17
CA ALA A 277 -11.86 7.01 -17.36
C ALA A 277 -10.44 7.32 -17.90
N GLY A 278 -9.78 6.33 -18.50
CA GLY A 278 -8.52 6.52 -19.21
C GLY A 278 -8.68 7.41 -20.44
N ASP A 279 -9.76 7.25 -21.22
CA ASP A 279 -10.07 8.07 -22.40
C ASP A 279 -10.33 9.54 -22.05
N GLU A 280 -10.86 9.84 -20.85
CA GLU A 280 -11.04 11.22 -20.39
C GLU A 280 -9.69 11.94 -20.19
N LEU A 281 -8.65 11.21 -19.77
CA LEU A 281 -7.32 11.76 -19.53
C LEU A 281 -6.43 11.67 -20.77
N VAL A 282 -6.48 10.55 -21.49
CA VAL A 282 -5.67 10.25 -22.69
C VAL A 282 -6.61 9.79 -23.78
N PRO A 283 -7.04 10.65 -24.71
CA PRO A 283 -7.93 10.28 -25.81
C PRO A 283 -7.40 9.08 -26.58
N GLY A 284 -8.23 8.04 -26.75
CA GLY A 284 -7.84 6.79 -27.39
C GLY A 284 -7.15 5.77 -26.48
N PHE A 285 -7.09 5.99 -25.18
CA PHE A 285 -6.52 5.04 -24.21
C PHE A 285 -7.17 3.65 -24.32
N SER A 286 -8.50 3.59 -24.44
CA SER A 286 -9.23 2.33 -24.60
C SER A 286 -8.96 1.64 -25.93
N SER A 287 -8.58 2.38 -26.97
CA SER A 287 -8.30 1.83 -28.33
C SER A 287 -7.00 1.04 -28.37
N ALA A 288 -6.07 1.26 -27.44
CA ALA A 288 -4.87 0.45 -27.30
C ALA A 288 -5.18 -0.97 -26.83
N GLY A 289 -6.39 -1.20 -26.29
CA GLY A 289 -6.80 -2.46 -25.69
C GLY A 289 -6.05 -2.81 -24.40
N PRO A 290 -6.69 -3.51 -23.47
CA PRO A 290 -6.03 -3.94 -22.25
C PRO A 290 -5.04 -5.07 -22.53
N VAL A 291 -3.77 -4.91 -22.14
CA VAL A 291 -2.79 -5.99 -22.11
C VAL A 291 -2.88 -6.81 -20.84
N ARG A 292 -3.37 -6.17 -19.76
CA ARG A 292 -3.54 -6.82 -18.48
C ARG A 292 -4.65 -6.13 -17.70
N THR A 293 -5.53 -6.94 -17.11
CA THR A 293 -6.51 -6.50 -16.13
C THR A 293 -6.32 -7.29 -14.84
N TRP A 294 -6.45 -6.65 -13.70
CA TRP A 294 -6.35 -7.33 -12.42
C TRP A 294 -7.07 -6.55 -11.33
N ALA A 295 -7.32 -7.22 -10.22
CA ALA A 295 -7.86 -6.60 -9.03
C ALA A 295 -6.98 -6.86 -7.80
N ALA A 296 -7.10 -5.98 -6.82
CA ALA A 296 -6.50 -6.11 -5.51
C ALA A 296 -7.52 -5.81 -4.42
N VAL A 297 -7.50 -6.58 -3.34
CA VAL A 297 -8.32 -6.32 -2.17
C VAL A 297 -7.48 -5.58 -1.13
N ARG A 298 -7.95 -4.41 -0.73
CA ARG A 298 -7.31 -3.53 0.25
C ARG A 298 -7.95 -3.73 1.62
N PRO A 299 -7.18 -3.94 2.69
CA PRO A 299 -7.68 -3.79 4.04
C PRO A 299 -7.77 -2.30 4.38
N LEU A 300 -8.93 -1.82 4.79
CA LEU A 300 -9.17 -0.45 5.24
C LEU A 300 -9.55 -0.49 6.72
N ILE A 301 -9.11 0.51 7.48
CA ILE A 301 -9.52 0.63 8.88
C ILE A 301 -10.98 1.07 8.95
N GLY A 302 -11.76 0.39 9.77
CA GLY A 302 -13.17 0.72 9.99
C GLY A 302 -14.02 -0.48 10.35
N ASP A 303 -15.23 -0.21 10.83
CA ASP A 303 -16.21 -1.25 11.12
C ASP A 303 -16.63 -1.96 9.82
N PRO A 304 -16.51 -3.29 9.73
CA PRO A 304 -16.99 -4.07 8.59
C PRO A 304 -18.48 -3.84 8.26
N ALA A 305 -19.31 -3.51 9.25
CA ALA A 305 -20.73 -3.24 9.08
C ALA A 305 -21.03 -1.82 8.56
N SER A 306 -20.04 -0.92 8.51
CA SER A 306 -20.24 0.45 8.05
C SER A 306 -20.50 0.49 6.54
N VAL A 307 -21.61 1.11 6.12
CA VAL A 307 -22.06 1.23 4.71
C VAL A 307 -21.35 2.36 3.94
N SER A 308 -20.54 3.20 4.61
CA SER A 308 -19.81 4.28 3.93
C SER A 308 -18.79 3.72 2.94
N GLY A 309 -18.72 4.27 1.71
CA GLY A 309 -17.81 3.80 0.66
C GLY A 309 -16.36 3.77 1.12
N GLY A 310 -15.56 2.83 0.60
CA GLY A 310 -14.14 2.67 0.93
C GLY A 310 -13.31 3.92 0.65
N ARG A 311 -13.78 4.79 -0.26
CA ARG A 311 -13.18 6.11 -0.56
C ARG A 311 -13.21 7.09 0.61
N GLN A 312 -14.15 6.93 1.54
CA GLN A 312 -14.29 7.77 2.74
C GLN A 312 -13.47 7.26 3.92
N ALA A 313 -13.06 5.99 3.89
CA ALA A 313 -12.22 5.41 4.93
C ALA A 313 -10.83 6.06 4.95
N SER A 314 -10.30 6.31 6.14
CA SER A 314 -8.92 6.76 6.30
C SER A 314 -7.95 5.77 5.66
N ARG A 315 -6.86 6.28 5.12
CA ARG A 315 -5.74 5.49 4.58
C ARG A 315 -4.64 5.31 5.62
N SER A 316 -4.93 5.56 6.90
CA SER A 316 -4.04 5.23 8.00
C SER A 316 -3.92 3.71 8.19
N HIS A 317 -2.99 3.33 9.03
CA HIS A 317 -2.82 1.95 9.49
C HIS A 317 -3.12 1.85 10.99
N ARG A 318 -3.22 0.63 11.49
CA ARG A 318 -3.42 0.38 12.89
C ARG A 318 -2.63 -0.85 13.35
N VAL A 319 -1.89 -0.68 14.43
CA VAL A 319 -1.28 -1.76 15.20
C VAL A 319 -2.24 -2.13 16.33
N ILE A 320 -2.50 -3.40 16.52
CA ILE A 320 -3.41 -3.95 17.54
C ILE A 320 -2.61 -4.97 18.36
N ASP A 321 -2.36 -4.66 19.61
CA ASP A 321 -1.92 -5.66 20.58
C ASP A 321 -3.16 -6.39 21.11
N HIS A 322 -3.29 -7.66 20.74
CA HIS A 322 -4.43 -8.48 21.17
C HIS A 322 -4.37 -8.88 22.65
N GLY A 323 -3.22 -8.70 23.31
CA GLY A 323 -3.12 -8.81 24.77
C GLY A 323 -3.94 -7.74 25.47
N GLU A 324 -3.83 -6.51 25.00
CA GLU A 324 -4.59 -5.37 25.52
C GLU A 324 -6.04 -5.34 25.02
N HIS A 325 -6.24 -5.68 23.71
CA HIS A 325 -7.52 -5.50 23.05
C HIS A 325 -8.49 -6.68 23.27
N ASP A 326 -7.99 -7.91 23.25
CA ASP A 326 -8.81 -9.14 23.30
C ASP A 326 -8.45 -10.06 24.49
N GLY A 327 -7.48 -9.69 25.33
CA GLY A 327 -6.98 -10.54 26.42
C GLY A 327 -6.18 -11.75 25.91
N VAL A 328 -5.58 -11.69 24.71
CA VAL A 328 -4.81 -12.76 24.08
C VAL A 328 -3.36 -12.29 23.82
N PRO A 329 -2.48 -12.31 24.83
CA PRO A 329 -1.09 -11.89 24.67
C PRO A 329 -0.34 -12.73 23.62
N GLY A 330 0.74 -12.14 23.06
CA GLY A 330 1.61 -12.82 22.11
C GLY A 330 1.15 -12.76 20.67
N LEU A 331 0.05 -12.04 20.37
CA LEU A 331 -0.38 -11.71 19.01
C LEU A 331 -0.47 -10.21 18.84
N ILE A 332 0.20 -9.69 17.80
CA ILE A 332 0.10 -8.29 17.37
C ILE A 332 -0.34 -8.29 15.91
N THR A 333 -1.37 -7.52 15.55
CA THR A 333 -1.82 -7.36 14.16
C THR A 333 -1.52 -5.97 13.65
N ILE A 334 -0.97 -5.87 12.44
CA ILE A 334 -0.85 -4.63 11.67
C ILE A 334 -1.73 -4.69 10.41
N THR A 335 -2.59 -3.71 10.21
CA THR A 335 -3.53 -3.67 9.09
C THR A 335 -3.78 -2.25 8.59
N GLY A 336 -4.33 -2.11 7.38
CA GLY A 336 -4.57 -0.81 6.73
C GLY A 336 -3.34 -0.27 6.02
N GLY A 337 -3.24 1.05 5.92
CA GLY A 337 -2.08 1.76 5.38
C GLY A 337 -1.95 1.74 3.85
N LYS A 338 -0.75 2.04 3.39
CA LYS A 338 -0.38 2.22 1.98
C LYS A 338 1.00 1.60 1.72
N ALA A 339 1.27 1.20 0.47
CA ALA A 339 2.61 0.77 0.08
C ALA A 339 3.69 1.84 0.38
N THR A 340 3.36 3.12 0.19
CA THR A 340 4.27 4.24 0.52
C THR A 340 4.66 4.28 2.00
N THR A 341 3.77 3.89 2.92
CA THR A 341 4.00 3.99 4.37
C THR A 341 4.38 2.66 5.03
N PHE A 342 4.67 1.62 4.24
CA PHE A 342 4.92 0.27 4.75
C PHE A 342 6.05 0.20 5.78
N ARG A 343 7.10 1.02 5.61
CA ARG A 343 8.23 1.06 6.51
C ARG A 343 7.84 1.59 7.90
N LEU A 344 7.08 2.71 7.93
CA LEU A 344 6.54 3.25 9.18
C LEU A 344 5.61 2.25 9.87
N MET A 345 4.75 1.58 9.10
CA MET A 345 3.88 0.52 9.61
C MET A 345 4.70 -0.61 10.26
N ALA A 346 5.82 -0.99 9.64
CA ALA A 346 6.71 -2.02 10.17
C ALA A 346 7.39 -1.56 11.46
N GLU A 347 7.90 -0.34 11.50
CA GLU A 347 8.51 0.28 12.68
C GLU A 347 7.55 0.25 13.87
N GLU A 348 6.33 0.77 13.70
CA GLU A 348 5.32 0.81 14.77
C GLU A 348 4.89 -0.60 15.23
N ALA A 349 4.81 -1.56 14.31
CA ALA A 349 4.51 -2.96 14.68
C ALA A 349 5.64 -3.58 15.52
N VAL A 350 6.92 -3.30 15.19
CA VAL A 350 8.05 -3.81 15.97
C VAL A 350 8.23 -3.03 17.27
N ASP A 351 7.87 -1.75 17.32
CA ASP A 351 7.81 -0.98 18.57
C ASP A 351 6.80 -1.59 19.56
N ALA A 352 5.62 -2.02 19.05
CA ALA A 352 4.65 -2.74 19.86
C ALA A 352 5.21 -4.10 20.36
N VAL A 353 5.97 -4.82 19.52
CA VAL A 353 6.70 -6.04 19.96
C VAL A 353 7.70 -5.72 21.07
N CYS A 354 8.49 -4.65 20.91
CA CYS A 354 9.45 -4.21 21.92
C CYS A 354 8.76 -3.91 23.27
N THR A 355 7.60 -3.27 23.21
CA THR A 355 6.77 -2.95 24.39
C THR A 355 6.26 -4.24 25.04
N ALA A 356 5.67 -5.16 24.25
CA ALA A 356 5.11 -6.41 24.76
C ALA A 356 6.18 -7.34 25.38
N LEU A 357 7.44 -7.24 24.92
CA LEU A 357 8.58 -8.01 25.43
C LEU A 357 9.38 -7.29 26.52
N GLY A 358 9.07 -6.03 26.83
CA GLY A 358 9.86 -5.19 27.75
C GLY A 358 11.33 -5.01 27.28
N SER A 359 11.57 -5.05 25.96
CA SER A 359 12.90 -5.03 25.35
C SER A 359 13.04 -3.89 24.33
N PRO A 360 13.26 -2.64 24.78
CA PRO A 360 13.37 -1.49 23.89
C PRO A 360 14.60 -1.61 23.00
N ARG A 361 14.41 -1.48 21.68
CA ARG A 361 15.45 -1.55 20.64
C ARG A 361 15.14 -0.53 19.56
N PRO A 362 16.06 0.37 19.21
CA PRO A 362 15.80 1.44 18.25
C PRO A 362 15.68 0.92 16.81
N CYS A 363 14.75 1.51 16.07
CA CYS A 363 14.60 1.30 14.63
C CYS A 363 15.72 2.02 13.85
N ARG A 364 16.27 1.36 12.82
CA ARG A 364 17.27 1.93 11.91
C ARG A 364 16.85 1.86 10.45
N THR A 365 15.64 1.33 10.15
CA THR A 365 15.21 1.06 8.78
C THR A 365 15.05 2.32 7.93
N ALA A 366 14.87 3.49 8.55
CA ALA A 366 14.86 4.76 7.84
C ALA A 366 16.25 5.27 7.45
N LEU A 367 17.32 4.72 8.02
CA LEU A 367 18.69 5.18 7.84
C LEU A 367 19.50 4.28 6.90
N GLU A 368 19.20 3.00 6.87
CA GLU A 368 19.96 1.99 6.14
C GLU A 368 19.33 1.69 4.78
N GLU A 369 20.16 1.75 3.73
CA GLU A 369 19.72 1.46 2.36
C GLU A 369 19.39 -0.02 2.19
N LEU A 370 18.40 -0.31 1.34
CA LEU A 370 18.06 -1.67 0.95
C LEU A 370 19.07 -2.19 -0.10
N PRO A 371 19.38 -3.49 -0.06
CA PRO A 371 20.18 -4.10 -1.12
C PRO A 371 19.50 -3.94 -2.48
N ALA A 372 20.28 -3.73 -3.54
CA ALA A 372 19.83 -3.47 -4.90
C ALA A 372 19.11 -4.67 -5.56
#